data_b8972f378f425cae19f770d7fd9660c4
#
_entry.id   b8972f378f425cae19f770d7fd9660c4
#
_cell.length_a   1.000
_cell.length_b   1.000
_cell.length_c   1.000
_cell.angle_alpha   90.00
_cell.angle_beta   90.00
_cell.angle_gamma   90.00
#
_symmetry.space_group_name_H-M   'P 1'
#
loop_
_entity.id
_entity.type
_entity.pdbx_description
1 polymer ?
#
loop_
_entity_poly.entity_id
_entity_poly.type
_entity_poly.pdbx_seq_one_letter_code
_entity_poly.pdbx_strand_id
1 'polypeptide(L)'
;MNTLIDQSVNQFTKTIAVAHAQPVIYSDLPVRRLPENYGAKVEELKTALVKQFNLEYAGLDKRLVRQAVNEAHALAALTFAPMLVLPALAEEKVQAVAAWTARQRFLRAAKSEAQPVWRSAMENIWKPALRRALKCDSFAAA
;
A
#
# COMPACT_ATOMS: atom_id res chain seq x y z
N MET A 1 -30.44 -10.87 -38.69
CA MET A 1 -29.93 -11.82 -37.68
C MET A 1 -29.21 -11.07 -36.58
N ASN A 2 -29.90 -10.34 -35.68
CA ASN A 2 -29.29 -9.57 -34.57
C ASN A 2 -30.38 -9.34 -33.52
N THR A 3 -30.83 -10.36 -32.80
CA THR A 3 -31.84 -10.20 -31.74
C THR A 3 -31.65 -11.12 -30.54
N LEU A 4 -30.42 -11.60 -30.27
CA LEU A 4 -30.19 -12.56 -29.17
C LEU A 4 -29.21 -12.06 -28.08
N ILE A 5 -28.73 -10.80 -28.12
CA ILE A 5 -27.79 -10.30 -27.13
C ILE A 5 -28.44 -9.38 -26.07
N ASP A 6 -29.67 -8.92 -26.29
CA ASP A 6 -30.28 -7.87 -25.46
C ASP A 6 -31.12 -8.38 -24.27
N GLN A 7 -31.30 -9.71 -24.11
CA GLN A 7 -32.08 -10.26 -22.98
C GLN A 7 -31.25 -10.69 -21.76
N SER A 8 -29.94 -10.76 -21.88
CA SER A 8 -29.09 -11.23 -20.79
C SER A 8 -28.72 -10.15 -19.77
N VAL A 9 -28.79 -8.87 -20.13
CA VAL A 9 -28.34 -7.76 -19.28
C VAL A 9 -29.44 -7.34 -18.28
N ASN A 10 -30.70 -7.65 -18.54
CA ASN A 10 -31.82 -7.16 -17.74
C ASN A 10 -32.22 -8.06 -16.56
N GLN A 11 -31.58 -9.21 -16.36
CA GLN A 11 -31.88 -10.08 -15.21
C GLN A 11 -30.95 -9.86 -14.01
N PHE A 12 -29.85 -9.11 -14.15
CA PHE A 12 -28.90 -8.90 -13.06
C PHE A 12 -29.23 -7.71 -12.13
N THR A 13 -30.21 -6.88 -12.49
CA THR A 13 -30.58 -5.69 -11.69
C THR A 13 -31.78 -5.89 -10.78
N LYS A 14 -32.35 -7.10 -10.74
CA LYS A 14 -33.55 -7.39 -9.97
C LYS A 14 -33.23 -8.36 -8.85
N THR A 15 -32.65 -7.95 -7.77
CA THR A 15 -32.81 -8.47 -6.41
C THR A 15 -31.64 -8.00 -5.51
N ILE A 16 -31.42 -6.71 -5.38
CA ILE A 16 -30.88 -6.20 -4.13
C ILE A 16 -32.08 -5.55 -3.43
N ALA A 17 -32.93 -6.36 -2.88
CA ALA A 17 -33.77 -5.94 -1.78
C ALA A 17 -32.81 -5.65 -0.63
N VAL A 18 -32.44 -4.39 -0.48
CA VAL A 18 -31.76 -3.90 0.72
C VAL A 18 -32.73 -4.19 1.85
N ALA A 19 -32.56 -5.33 2.48
CA ALA A 19 -33.18 -5.58 3.77
C ALA A 19 -32.70 -4.41 4.65
N HIS A 20 -33.63 -3.55 5.00
CA HIS A 20 -33.41 -2.47 5.97
C HIS A 20 -33.07 -3.16 7.29
N ALA A 21 -31.78 -3.50 7.45
CA ALA A 21 -31.25 -3.95 8.71
C ALA A 21 -31.46 -2.77 9.67
N GLN A 22 -32.41 -2.95 10.59
CA GLN A 22 -32.60 -1.98 11.67
C GLN A 22 -31.24 -1.78 12.35
N PRO A 23 -30.83 -0.53 12.65
CA PRO A 23 -29.59 -0.30 13.36
C PRO A 23 -29.69 -1.05 14.69
N VAL A 24 -28.89 -2.10 14.81
CA VAL A 24 -28.73 -2.79 16.10
C VAL A 24 -28.02 -1.80 17.00
N ILE A 25 -28.77 -1.23 17.94
CA ILE A 25 -28.24 -0.32 18.95
C ILE A 25 -27.39 -1.17 19.89
N TYR A 26 -26.07 -1.14 19.71
CA TYR A 26 -25.09 -1.83 20.56
C TYR A 26 -24.89 -1.20 21.93
N SER A 27 -25.88 -0.42 22.41
CA SER A 27 -25.82 0.32 23.68
C SER A 27 -25.70 -0.55 24.95
N ASP A 28 -26.03 -1.85 24.84
CA ASP A 28 -26.04 -2.75 26.01
C ASP A 28 -24.87 -3.75 26.04
N LEU A 29 -23.86 -3.58 25.19
CA LEU A 29 -22.67 -4.40 25.32
C LEU A 29 -21.93 -4.04 26.62
N PRO A 30 -21.69 -5.01 27.52
CA PRO A 30 -20.96 -4.74 28.75
C PRO A 30 -19.61 -4.14 28.41
N VAL A 31 -19.33 -2.93 28.89
CA VAL A 31 -18.03 -2.28 28.74
C VAL A 31 -16.99 -3.22 29.34
N ARG A 32 -16.28 -3.92 28.50
CA ARG A 32 -15.27 -4.90 28.85
C ARG A 32 -14.12 -4.14 29.51
N ARG A 33 -14.00 -4.19 30.83
CA ARG A 33 -12.83 -3.63 31.51
C ARG A 33 -11.62 -4.44 31.09
N LEU A 34 -10.73 -3.82 30.31
CA LEU A 34 -9.46 -4.41 29.94
C LEU A 34 -8.59 -4.54 31.21
N PRO A 35 -7.83 -5.63 31.36
CA PRO A 35 -6.88 -5.77 32.48
C PRO A 35 -5.91 -4.58 32.50
N GLU A 36 -5.53 -4.11 33.68
CA GLU A 36 -4.59 -2.98 33.85
C GLU A 36 -3.29 -3.15 33.05
N ASN A 37 -2.84 -4.38 32.86
CA ASN A 37 -1.62 -4.72 32.12
C ASN A 37 -1.84 -4.98 30.61
N TYR A 38 -3.06 -4.74 30.09
CA TYR A 38 -3.38 -5.05 28.68
C TYR A 38 -2.49 -4.27 27.71
N GLY A 39 -2.31 -2.97 27.92
CA GLY A 39 -1.48 -2.13 27.05
C GLY A 39 -0.02 -2.61 26.98
N ALA A 40 0.57 -2.96 28.15
CA ALA A 40 1.94 -3.46 28.22
C ALA A 40 2.10 -4.77 27.42
N LYS A 41 1.16 -5.71 27.58
CA LYS A 41 1.19 -6.99 26.84
C LYS A 41 1.04 -6.80 25.33
N VAL A 42 0.23 -5.84 24.89
CA VAL A 42 0.09 -5.51 23.46
C VAL A 42 1.40 -4.96 22.90
N GLU A 43 2.07 -4.06 23.60
CA GLU A 43 3.35 -3.49 23.15
C GLU A 43 4.46 -4.55 23.14
N GLU A 44 4.48 -5.46 24.11
CA GLU A 44 5.38 -6.60 24.13
C GLU A 44 5.16 -7.51 22.90
N LEU A 45 3.89 -7.86 22.62
CA LEU A 45 3.53 -8.66 21.44
C LEU A 45 3.92 -7.96 20.14
N LYS A 46 3.64 -6.67 19.99
CA LYS A 46 4.04 -5.89 18.81
C LYS A 46 5.55 -5.92 18.62
N THR A 47 6.31 -5.74 19.70
CA THR A 47 7.77 -5.75 19.66
C THR A 47 8.29 -7.13 19.24
N ALA A 48 7.72 -8.21 19.74
CA ALA A 48 8.06 -9.58 19.37
C ALA A 48 7.75 -9.85 17.89
N LEU A 49 6.58 -9.43 17.38
CA LEU A 49 6.18 -9.57 15.98
C LEU A 49 7.11 -8.78 15.05
N VAL A 50 7.43 -7.53 15.39
CA VAL A 50 8.37 -6.72 14.59
C VAL A 50 9.75 -7.38 14.53
N LYS A 51 10.23 -7.95 15.63
CA LYS A 51 11.51 -8.66 15.68
C LYS A 51 11.48 -9.90 14.79
N GLN A 52 10.42 -10.70 14.91
CA GLN A 52 10.22 -11.91 14.10
C GLN A 52 10.18 -11.57 12.60
N PHE A 53 9.33 -10.63 12.17
CA PHE A 53 9.20 -10.28 10.77
C PHE A 53 10.44 -9.61 10.18
N ASN A 54 11.23 -8.88 10.98
CA ASN A 54 12.52 -8.37 10.52
C ASN A 54 13.54 -9.46 10.23
N LEU A 55 13.45 -10.63 10.89
CA LEU A 55 14.28 -11.79 10.61
C LEU A 55 13.76 -12.54 9.37
N GLU A 56 12.47 -12.74 9.28
CA GLU A 56 11.82 -13.46 8.18
C GLU A 56 11.91 -12.69 6.84
N TYR A 57 11.68 -11.39 6.88
CA TYR A 57 11.71 -10.50 5.71
C TYR A 57 12.95 -9.59 5.73
N ALA A 58 14.15 -10.16 5.81
CA ALA A 58 15.41 -9.42 5.93
C ALA A 58 15.68 -8.41 4.79
N GLY A 59 15.03 -8.57 3.64
CA GLY A 59 15.11 -7.64 2.49
C GLY A 59 14.13 -6.47 2.53
N LEU A 60 13.24 -6.40 3.54
CA LEU A 60 12.25 -5.35 3.69
C LEU A 60 12.77 -4.24 4.62
N ASP A 61 12.37 -2.99 4.35
CA ASP A 61 12.70 -1.87 5.25
C ASP A 61 12.01 -2.08 6.62
N LYS A 62 12.81 -2.03 7.68
CA LYS A 62 12.33 -2.16 9.07
C LYS A 62 11.24 -1.16 9.44
N ARG A 63 11.21 0.01 8.79
CA ARG A 63 10.17 1.03 8.99
C ARG A 63 8.83 0.53 8.45
N LEU A 64 8.84 -0.09 7.26
CA LEU A 64 7.63 -0.65 6.64
C LEU A 64 7.07 -1.81 7.46
N VAL A 65 7.93 -2.69 7.98
CA VAL A 65 7.50 -3.77 8.88
C VAL A 65 6.82 -3.20 10.12
N ARG A 66 7.44 -2.21 10.78
CA ARG A 66 6.86 -1.57 11.97
C ARG A 66 5.52 -0.90 11.66
N GLN A 67 5.42 -0.20 10.52
CA GLN A 67 4.18 0.42 10.08
C GLN A 67 3.09 -0.63 9.87
N ALA A 68 3.38 -1.73 9.14
CA ALA A 68 2.44 -2.82 8.91
C ALA A 68 1.90 -3.43 10.22
N VAL A 69 2.76 -3.66 11.22
CA VAL A 69 2.35 -4.15 12.54
C VAL A 69 1.49 -3.13 13.28
N ASN A 70 1.78 -1.83 13.18
CA ASN A 70 0.95 -0.80 13.80
C ASN A 70 -0.44 -0.69 13.13
N GLU A 71 -0.50 -0.81 11.79
CA GLU A 71 -1.77 -0.85 11.07
C GLU A 71 -2.60 -2.09 11.45
N ALA A 72 -1.95 -3.26 11.54
CA ALA A 72 -2.59 -4.48 12.01
C ALA A 72 -3.14 -4.32 13.44
N HIS A 73 -2.39 -3.68 14.33
CA HIS A 73 -2.85 -3.40 15.69
C HIS A 73 -4.09 -2.47 15.69
N ALA A 74 -4.09 -1.42 14.88
CA ALA A 74 -5.25 -0.54 14.76
C ALA A 74 -6.50 -1.29 14.29
N LEU A 75 -6.35 -2.21 13.33
CA LEU A 75 -7.44 -3.07 12.86
C LEU A 75 -7.87 -4.10 13.92
N ALA A 76 -6.90 -4.73 14.59
CA ALA A 76 -7.18 -5.68 15.66
C ALA A 76 -7.95 -5.04 16.81
N ALA A 77 -7.67 -3.78 17.14
CA ALA A 77 -8.36 -3.03 18.19
C ALA A 77 -9.87 -2.87 17.94
N LEU A 78 -10.29 -2.95 16.67
CA LEU A 78 -11.70 -2.91 16.28
C LEU A 78 -12.40 -4.27 16.44
N THR A 79 -11.65 -5.34 16.71
CA THR A 79 -12.18 -6.68 16.85
C THR A 79 -12.53 -7.04 18.29
N PHE A 80 -13.30 -8.11 18.45
CA PHE A 80 -13.68 -8.61 19.76
C PHE A 80 -12.51 -9.20 20.58
N ALA A 81 -11.48 -9.72 19.92
CA ALA A 81 -10.33 -10.37 20.53
C ALA A 81 -8.99 -9.88 19.93
N PRO A 82 -8.58 -8.62 20.21
CA PRO A 82 -7.44 -7.98 19.57
C PRO A 82 -6.13 -8.77 19.67
N MET A 83 -5.84 -9.35 20.84
CA MET A 83 -4.61 -10.11 21.09
C MET A 83 -4.51 -11.39 20.25
N LEU A 84 -5.65 -12.03 19.95
CA LEU A 84 -5.68 -13.27 19.17
C LEU A 84 -5.59 -12.97 17.66
N VAL A 85 -6.16 -11.86 17.22
CA VAL A 85 -6.24 -11.51 15.78
C VAL A 85 -5.01 -10.77 15.31
N LEU A 86 -4.32 -10.05 16.21
CA LEU A 86 -3.15 -9.23 15.87
C LEU A 86 -2.04 -9.98 15.12
N PRO A 87 -1.60 -11.20 15.51
CA PRO A 87 -0.54 -11.89 14.79
C PRO A 87 -0.92 -12.20 13.33
N ALA A 88 -2.13 -12.71 13.10
CA ALA A 88 -2.62 -13.04 11.76
C ALA A 88 -2.75 -11.79 10.86
N LEU A 89 -3.31 -10.70 11.38
CA LEU A 89 -3.39 -9.42 10.66
C LEU A 89 -2.00 -8.83 10.39
N ALA A 90 -1.07 -8.96 11.32
CA ALA A 90 0.30 -8.46 11.15
C ALA A 90 1.02 -9.22 10.04
N GLU A 91 0.88 -10.54 10.00
CA GLU A 91 1.42 -11.38 8.93
C GLU A 91 0.86 -10.98 7.55
N GLU A 92 -0.48 -10.87 7.43
CA GLU A 92 -1.15 -10.44 6.19
C GLU A 92 -0.63 -9.08 5.71
N LYS A 93 -0.53 -8.10 6.61
CA LYS A 93 -0.05 -6.76 6.28
C LYS A 93 1.42 -6.75 5.85
N VAL A 94 2.28 -7.49 6.53
CA VAL A 94 3.70 -7.59 6.16
C VAL A 94 3.87 -8.29 4.81
N GLN A 95 3.11 -9.36 4.54
CA GLN A 95 3.10 -10.01 3.23
C GLN A 95 2.64 -9.06 2.12
N ALA A 96 1.59 -8.30 2.34
CA ALA A 96 1.11 -7.30 1.38
C ALA A 96 2.18 -6.23 1.07
N VAL A 97 2.86 -5.72 2.10
CA VAL A 97 3.96 -4.75 1.95
C VAL A 97 5.15 -5.37 1.22
N ALA A 98 5.50 -6.63 1.51
CA ALA A 98 6.57 -7.35 0.81
C ALA A 98 6.25 -7.51 -0.68
N ALA A 99 5.05 -7.94 -1.02
CA ALA A 99 4.58 -8.07 -2.40
C ALA A 99 4.58 -6.73 -3.14
N TRP A 100 4.09 -5.67 -2.49
CA TRP A 100 4.13 -4.32 -3.04
C TRP A 100 5.55 -3.84 -3.31
N THR A 101 6.47 -4.05 -2.36
CA THR A 101 7.88 -3.65 -2.49
C THR A 101 8.57 -4.39 -3.64
N ALA A 102 8.31 -5.70 -3.78
CA ALA A 102 8.83 -6.49 -4.88
C ALA A 102 8.33 -5.96 -6.23
N ARG A 103 7.04 -5.64 -6.34
CA ARG A 103 6.46 -5.03 -7.55
C ARG A 103 7.09 -3.67 -7.87
N GLN A 104 7.31 -2.82 -6.86
CA GLN A 104 7.97 -1.52 -7.06
C GLN A 104 9.42 -1.66 -7.55
N ARG A 105 10.16 -2.64 -7.04
CA ARG A 105 11.53 -2.95 -7.52
C ARG A 105 11.51 -3.37 -8.98
N PHE A 106 10.59 -4.25 -9.36
CA PHE A 106 10.43 -4.70 -10.74
C PHE A 106 10.11 -3.53 -11.69
N LEU A 107 9.15 -2.66 -11.33
CA LEU A 107 8.79 -1.50 -12.15
C LEU A 107 9.94 -0.50 -12.30
N ARG A 108 10.74 -0.30 -11.24
CA ARG A 108 11.92 0.58 -11.30
C ARG A 108 13.01 0.00 -12.17
N ALA A 109 13.27 -1.31 -12.12
CA ALA A 109 14.22 -1.98 -12.98
C ALA A 109 13.81 -1.88 -14.45
N ALA A 110 12.55 -2.19 -14.79
CA ALA A 110 12.02 -2.07 -16.13
C ALA A 110 12.10 -0.63 -16.68
N LYS A 111 11.85 0.38 -15.83
CA LYS A 111 11.99 1.78 -16.20
C LYS A 111 13.45 2.17 -16.44
N SER A 112 14.40 1.61 -15.70
CA SER A 112 15.83 1.86 -15.87
C SER A 112 16.34 1.31 -17.20
N GLU A 113 15.86 0.14 -17.61
CA GLU A 113 16.23 -0.46 -18.91
C GLU A 113 15.61 0.30 -20.10
N ALA A 114 14.41 0.88 -19.93
CA ALA A 114 13.72 1.62 -20.99
C ALA A 114 14.27 3.04 -21.23
N GLN A 115 15.14 3.56 -20.35
CA GLN A 115 15.61 4.95 -20.40
C GLN A 115 16.84 5.27 -21.28
N PRO A 116 17.64 4.35 -21.83
CA PRO A 116 18.94 4.76 -22.39
C PRO A 116 18.85 5.52 -23.71
N VAL A 117 17.91 5.21 -24.58
CA VAL A 117 17.98 5.64 -25.99
C VAL A 117 17.56 7.10 -26.20
N TRP A 118 16.47 7.55 -25.62
CA TRP A 118 15.99 8.91 -25.87
C TRP A 118 16.74 9.97 -25.05
N ARG A 119 17.23 9.63 -23.83
CA ARG A 119 17.99 10.57 -23.00
C ARG A 119 19.35 10.89 -23.62
N SER A 120 20.07 9.89 -24.13
CA SER A 120 21.32 10.10 -24.84
C SER A 120 21.11 10.85 -26.16
N ALA A 121 20.01 10.57 -26.88
CA ALA A 121 19.64 11.30 -28.09
C ALA A 121 19.34 12.78 -27.79
N MET A 122 18.55 13.07 -26.73
CA MET A 122 18.25 14.43 -26.32
C MET A 122 19.51 15.18 -25.83
N GLU A 123 20.36 14.55 -25.03
CA GLU A 123 21.62 15.19 -24.60
C GLU A 123 22.54 15.53 -25.76
N ASN A 124 22.62 14.65 -26.77
CA ASN A 124 23.43 14.88 -27.94
C ASN A 124 22.88 15.98 -28.88
N ILE A 125 21.54 16.17 -28.88
CA ILE A 125 20.89 17.22 -29.68
C ILE A 125 20.93 18.57 -28.97
N TRP A 126 20.68 18.63 -27.69
CA TRP A 126 20.52 19.90 -26.96
C TRP A 126 21.82 20.51 -26.45
N LYS A 127 22.82 19.71 -26.04
CA LYS A 127 24.12 20.24 -25.59
C LYS A 127 24.84 21.09 -26.64
N PRO A 128 24.90 20.72 -27.91
CA PRO A 128 25.54 21.58 -28.92
C PRO A 128 24.71 22.83 -29.26
N ALA A 129 23.38 22.77 -29.19
CA ALA A 129 22.50 23.92 -29.41
C ALA A 129 22.65 24.96 -28.31
N LEU A 130 22.67 24.55 -27.04
CA LEU A 130 22.91 25.43 -25.89
C LEU A 130 24.30 26.09 -25.92
N ARG A 131 25.34 25.36 -26.32
CA ARG A 131 26.69 25.94 -26.46
C ARG A 131 26.78 26.99 -27.55
N ARG A 132 26.00 26.85 -28.66
CA ARG A 132 25.94 27.87 -29.70
C ARG A 132 25.20 29.12 -29.25
N ALA A 133 24.08 28.96 -28.53
CA ALA A 133 23.31 30.08 -27.99
C ALA A 133 24.13 30.93 -27.01
N LEU A 134 24.88 30.32 -26.11
CA LEU A 134 25.74 31.00 -25.14
C LEU A 134 26.97 31.70 -25.75
N LYS A 135 27.40 31.28 -26.97
CA LYS A 135 28.50 31.98 -27.68
C LYS A 135 28.02 33.22 -28.43
N CYS A 136 26.75 33.33 -28.80
CA CYS A 136 26.23 34.51 -29.50
C CYS A 136 26.07 35.74 -28.59
N ASP A 137 25.82 35.54 -27.27
CA ASP A 137 25.64 36.65 -26.34
C ASP A 137 26.94 37.37 -25.97
N SER A 138 28.09 36.76 -26.17
CA SER A 138 29.39 37.39 -25.87
C SER A 138 29.90 38.36 -26.96
N PHE A 139 29.22 38.44 -28.14
CA PHE A 139 29.62 39.32 -29.22
C PHE A 139 28.83 40.63 -29.31
N ALA A 140 27.82 40.83 -28.48
CA ALA A 140 26.99 42.03 -28.45
C ALA A 140 27.43 43.09 -27.39
N ALA A 141 28.58 42.90 -26.74
CA ALA A 141 29.09 43.78 -25.70
C ALA A 141 30.50 44.37 -26.02
N ALA A 142 30.76 44.66 -27.30
CA ALA A 142 31.98 45.37 -27.71
C ALA A 142 31.66 46.66 -28.50
#